data_0ea07b8fe50372a00bf3e8a03c850fbb
#
_entry.id   0ea07b8fe50372a00bf3e8a03c850fbb
#
_cell.length_a   1.000
_cell.length_b   1.000
_cell.length_c   1.000
_cell.angle_alpha   90.00
_cell.angle_beta   90.00
_cell.angle_gamma   90.00
#
_symmetry.space_group_name_H-M   'P 1'
#
loop_
_entity.id
_entity.type
_entity.pdbx_description
1 polymer ?
#
loop_
_entity_poly.entity_id
_entity_poly.type
_entity_poly.pdbx_seq_one_letter_code
_entity_poly.pdbx_strand_id
1 'polypeptide(L)'
;MSALLVAATAVGAEVRALGAAEADGKAPVVAVVSARATDLVVLDGGHDRGFRPGTICNVSRDGRAFGAVVIAEAGLRRSVALILSLDPSAAITSGDLVTLRANPRI
;
A
#
# COMPACT_ATOMS: atom_id res chain seq x y z
N MET A 1 -11.09 29.06 9.73
CA MET A 1 -11.18 28.55 11.03
C MET A 1 -11.97 27.31 11.13
N SER A 2 -13.18 27.31 10.72
CA SER A 2 -13.96 26.09 10.84
C SER A 2 -13.39 24.94 10.06
N ALA A 3 -12.78 25.23 8.94
CA ALA A 3 -12.17 24.16 8.15
C ALA A 3 -11.08 23.45 8.95
N LEU A 4 -10.33 24.19 9.70
CA LEU A 4 -9.29 23.61 10.49
C LEU A 4 -9.84 22.70 11.56
N LEU A 5 -10.93 23.10 12.17
CA LEU A 5 -11.55 22.30 13.18
C LEU A 5 -12.08 21.00 12.61
N VAL A 6 -12.67 21.08 11.43
CA VAL A 6 -13.19 19.90 10.77
C VAL A 6 -12.06 18.93 10.47
N ALA A 7 -10.93 19.44 10.03
CA ALA A 7 -9.79 18.60 9.73
C ALA A 7 -9.31 17.85 10.97
N ALA A 8 -9.26 18.54 12.09
CA ALA A 8 -8.84 17.90 13.32
C ALA A 8 -9.78 16.77 13.70
N THR A 9 -11.06 16.99 13.52
CA THR A 9 -12.04 15.96 13.83
C THR A 9 -11.87 14.75 12.91
N ALA A 10 -11.64 15.02 11.65
CA ALA A 10 -11.45 13.94 10.70
C ALA A 10 -10.23 13.09 11.05
N VAL A 11 -9.17 13.74 11.49
CA VAL A 11 -7.97 13.01 11.89
C VAL A 11 -8.25 12.09 13.06
N GLY A 12 -9.00 12.60 14.03
CA GLY A 12 -9.34 11.76 15.16
C GLY A 12 -10.17 10.56 14.77
N ALA A 13 -11.11 10.75 13.86
CA ALA A 13 -11.93 9.65 13.39
C ALA A 13 -11.11 8.65 12.63
N GLU A 14 -10.16 9.12 11.84
CA GLU A 14 -9.30 8.24 11.08
C GLU A 14 -8.44 7.37 11.98
N VAL A 15 -7.95 7.92 13.05
CA VAL A 15 -7.11 7.14 13.94
C VAL A 15 -7.87 5.94 14.48
N ARG A 16 -9.12 6.14 14.85
CA ARG A 16 -9.91 5.02 15.31
C ARG A 16 -10.23 4.03 14.21
N ALA A 17 -10.49 4.54 13.02
CA ALA A 17 -10.76 3.68 11.89
C ALA A 17 -9.54 2.85 11.54
N LEU A 18 -8.38 3.45 11.60
CA LEU A 18 -7.14 2.72 11.34
C LEU A 18 -6.93 1.62 12.35
N GLY A 19 -7.25 1.87 13.61
CA GLY A 19 -7.12 0.84 14.61
C GLY A 19 -7.95 -0.38 14.27
N ALA A 20 -9.13 -0.17 13.70
CA ALA A 20 -10.00 -1.27 13.34
C ALA A 20 -9.55 -1.95 12.05
N ALA A 21 -8.93 -1.21 11.16
CA ALA A 21 -8.57 -1.72 9.84
C ALA A 21 -7.11 -2.09 9.71
N GLU A 22 -6.34 -1.94 10.76
CA GLU A 22 -4.90 -2.00 10.63
C GLU A 22 -4.36 -3.34 10.19
N ALA A 23 -5.10 -4.37 10.27
CA ALA A 23 -4.59 -5.66 9.86
C ALA A 23 -5.23 -6.16 8.58
N ASP A 24 -5.84 -5.29 7.79
CA ASP A 24 -6.54 -5.74 6.61
C ASP A 24 -5.59 -6.13 5.46
N GLY A 25 -4.32 -5.75 5.55
CA GLY A 25 -3.35 -6.17 4.55
C GLY A 25 -3.54 -5.55 3.19
N LYS A 26 -4.20 -4.41 3.11
CA LYS A 26 -4.49 -3.76 1.85
C LYS A 26 -4.11 -2.30 1.92
N ALA A 27 -3.62 -1.77 0.81
CA ALA A 27 -3.34 -0.35 0.72
C ALA A 27 -3.32 0.09 -0.73
N PRO A 28 -3.83 1.28 -1.02
CA PRO A 28 -3.76 1.79 -2.39
C PRO A 28 -2.37 2.33 -2.70
N VAL A 29 -2.04 2.30 -3.97
CA VAL A 29 -0.83 2.92 -4.46
C VAL A 29 -1.09 4.42 -4.55
N VAL A 30 -0.21 5.22 -3.95
CA VAL A 30 -0.35 6.67 -4.05
C VAL A 30 0.57 7.26 -5.09
N ALA A 31 1.67 6.61 -5.40
CA ALA A 31 2.60 7.13 -6.39
C ALA A 31 3.54 6.03 -6.86
N VAL A 32 4.03 6.20 -8.08
CA VAL A 32 5.11 5.36 -8.61
C VAL A 32 6.23 6.32 -8.94
N VAL A 33 7.39 6.09 -8.33
CA VAL A 33 8.54 6.97 -8.49
C VAL A 33 9.61 6.23 -9.26
N SER A 34 10.00 6.78 -10.39
CA SER A 34 11.08 6.18 -11.17
C SER A 34 12.39 6.31 -10.43
N ALA A 35 13.12 5.23 -10.35
CA ALA A 35 14.41 5.21 -9.72
C ALA A 35 15.41 4.59 -10.68
N ARG A 36 16.68 4.61 -10.27
CA ARG A 36 17.73 4.21 -11.17
C ARG A 36 17.59 2.77 -11.65
N ALA A 37 17.37 1.85 -10.76
CA ALA A 37 17.34 0.44 -11.10
C ALA A 37 15.92 -0.10 -11.29
N THR A 38 14.96 0.49 -10.60
CA THR A 38 13.59 0.01 -10.62
C THR A 38 12.69 1.15 -10.16
N ASP A 39 11.41 1.00 -10.41
CA ASP A 39 10.46 1.98 -9.91
C ASP A 39 10.10 1.66 -8.48
N LEU A 40 9.88 2.70 -7.71
CA LEU A 40 9.43 2.58 -6.33
C LEU A 40 7.93 2.82 -6.29
N VAL A 41 7.23 1.97 -5.58
CA VAL A 41 5.78 2.08 -5.44
C VAL A 41 5.51 2.55 -4.03
N VAL A 42 4.87 3.70 -3.89
CA VAL A 42 4.54 4.26 -2.58
C VAL A 42 3.12 3.88 -2.24
N LEU A 43 2.94 3.27 -1.08
CA LEU A 43 1.65 2.75 -0.64
C LEU A 43 1.10 3.58 0.50
N ASP A 44 -0.21 3.75 0.52
CA ASP A 44 -0.88 4.46 1.60
C ASP A 44 -1.25 3.47 2.69
N GLY A 45 -0.26 2.87 3.24
CA GLY A 45 -0.40 1.91 4.33
C GLY A 45 0.97 1.39 4.68
N GLY A 46 1.19 1.08 5.94
CA GLY A 46 2.45 0.56 6.42
C GLY A 46 2.19 -0.48 7.49
N HIS A 47 2.82 -0.32 8.64
CA HIS A 47 2.62 -1.26 9.73
C HIS A 47 1.15 -1.31 10.16
N ASP A 48 0.44 -0.20 10.02
CA ASP A 48 -0.97 -0.14 10.39
C ASP A 48 -1.84 -1.05 9.51
N ARG A 49 -1.33 -1.47 8.35
CA ARG A 49 -2.04 -2.38 7.46
C ARG A 49 -1.40 -3.77 7.43
N GLY A 50 -0.39 -3.99 8.26
CA GLY A 50 0.28 -5.28 8.31
C GLY A 50 1.45 -5.42 7.37
N PHE A 51 1.89 -4.33 6.73
CA PHE A 51 3.03 -4.39 5.81
C PHE A 51 4.33 -4.35 6.57
N ARG A 52 5.26 -5.21 6.19
CA ARG A 52 6.59 -5.28 6.77
C ARG A 52 7.61 -5.50 5.68
N PRO A 53 8.85 -5.02 5.87
CA PRO A 53 9.89 -5.25 4.87
C PRO A 53 10.05 -6.73 4.57
N GLY A 54 10.22 -7.04 3.31
CA GLY A 54 10.37 -8.42 2.85
C GLY A 54 9.07 -9.11 2.52
N THR A 55 7.93 -8.50 2.81
CA THR A 55 6.64 -9.09 2.53
C THR A 55 6.31 -8.94 1.05
N ILE A 56 5.80 -10.00 0.44
CA ILE A 56 5.39 -9.98 -0.96
C ILE A 56 3.90 -9.72 -1.04
N CYS A 57 3.52 -8.83 -1.93
CA CYS A 57 2.13 -8.41 -2.08
C CYS A 57 1.72 -8.52 -3.54
N ASN A 58 0.44 -8.69 -3.76
CA ASN A 58 -0.13 -8.67 -5.10
C ASN A 58 -0.64 -7.27 -5.41
N VAL A 59 -0.55 -6.86 -6.66
CA VAL A 59 -1.12 -5.61 -7.12
C VAL A 59 -2.30 -5.92 -7.99
N SER A 60 -3.43 -5.27 -7.74
CA SER A 60 -4.64 -5.56 -8.49
C SER A 60 -5.34 -4.26 -8.88
N ARG A 61 -6.18 -4.38 -9.89
CA ARG A 61 -7.03 -3.30 -10.38
C ARG A 61 -8.37 -3.91 -10.71
N ASP A 62 -9.42 -3.36 -10.13
CA ASP A 62 -10.77 -3.86 -10.33
C ASP A 62 -10.88 -5.35 -9.99
N GLY A 63 -10.21 -5.75 -8.91
CA GLY A 63 -10.30 -7.12 -8.42
C GLY A 63 -9.42 -8.11 -9.15
N ARG A 64 -8.64 -7.67 -10.12
CA ARG A 64 -7.81 -8.56 -10.90
C ARG A 64 -6.33 -8.28 -10.64
N ALA A 65 -5.61 -9.28 -10.16
CA ALA A 65 -4.19 -9.15 -9.90
C ALA A 65 -3.41 -9.14 -11.21
N PHE A 66 -2.43 -8.24 -11.30
CA PHE A 66 -1.61 -8.15 -12.51
C PHE A 66 -0.13 -8.01 -12.21
N GLY A 67 0.25 -8.09 -10.96
CA GLY A 67 1.66 -7.98 -10.62
C GLY A 67 1.91 -8.28 -9.17
N ALA A 68 3.19 -8.19 -8.80
CA ALA A 68 3.62 -8.42 -7.44
C ALA A 68 4.72 -7.44 -7.08
N VAL A 69 4.73 -7.05 -5.81
CA VAL A 69 5.75 -6.14 -5.28
C VAL A 69 6.26 -6.72 -3.96
N VAL A 70 7.44 -6.29 -3.55
CA VAL A 70 7.97 -6.64 -2.23
C VAL A 70 8.14 -5.35 -1.45
N ILE A 71 7.73 -5.36 -0.20
CA ILE A 71 7.88 -4.20 0.67
C ILE A 71 9.35 -4.02 0.99
N ALA A 72 9.90 -2.86 0.65
CA ALA A 72 11.29 -2.55 0.94
C ALA A 72 11.44 -1.85 2.28
N GLU A 73 10.54 -0.90 2.56
CA GLU A 73 10.53 -0.18 3.82
C GLU A 73 9.11 0.06 4.23
N ALA A 74 8.87 0.07 5.52
CA ALA A 74 7.53 0.34 6.03
C ALA A 74 7.63 1.23 7.25
N GLY A 75 6.83 2.30 7.23
CA GLY A 75 6.61 3.12 8.41
C GLY A 75 5.25 2.79 8.97
N LEU A 76 4.75 3.62 9.85
CA LEU A 76 3.48 3.35 10.48
C LEU A 76 2.33 3.37 9.48
N ARG A 77 2.27 4.38 8.63
CA ARG A 77 1.14 4.58 7.71
C ARG A 77 1.53 4.63 6.24
N ARG A 78 2.78 4.40 5.93
CA ARG A 78 3.27 4.54 4.57
C ARG A 78 4.32 3.49 4.35
N SER A 79 4.42 2.98 3.16
CA SER A 79 5.47 2.03 2.85
C SER A 79 5.92 2.24 1.42
N VAL A 80 7.08 1.68 1.12
CA VAL A 80 7.68 1.73 -0.20
C VAL A 80 7.96 0.31 -0.63
N ALA A 81 7.58 -0.01 -1.84
CA ALA A 81 7.74 -1.35 -2.38
C ALA A 81 8.48 -1.32 -3.70
N LEU A 82 9.05 -2.44 -4.05
CA LEU A 82 9.73 -2.64 -5.32
C LEU A 82 8.95 -3.62 -6.15
N ILE A 83 8.93 -3.40 -7.45
CA ILE A 83 8.18 -4.25 -8.36
C ILE A 83 8.96 -5.54 -8.57
N LEU A 84 8.31 -6.67 -8.33
CA LEU A 84 8.89 -7.98 -8.60
C LEU A 84 8.49 -8.49 -9.97
N SER A 85 7.23 -8.35 -10.31
CA SER A 85 6.73 -8.82 -11.59
C SER A 85 5.49 -8.05 -11.98
N LEU A 86 5.27 -7.97 -13.28
CA LEU A 86 4.07 -7.35 -13.85
C LEU A 86 3.69 -8.16 -15.08
N ASP A 87 2.40 -8.22 -15.35
CA ASP A 87 1.93 -8.79 -16.59
C ASP A 87 2.47 -7.95 -17.76
N PRO A 88 2.68 -8.55 -18.92
CA PRO A 88 3.12 -7.80 -20.09
C PRO A 88 2.18 -6.64 -20.36
N SER A 89 2.73 -5.49 -20.66
CA SER A 89 1.99 -4.27 -20.97
C SER A 89 1.26 -3.66 -19.80
N ALA A 90 1.43 -4.19 -18.60
CA ALA A 90 0.81 -3.62 -17.42
C ALA A 90 1.76 -2.64 -16.75
N ALA A 91 1.18 -1.64 -16.09
CA ALA A 91 1.95 -0.69 -15.31
C ALA A 91 1.14 -0.36 -14.07
N ILE A 92 1.84 -0.19 -12.96
CA ILE A 92 1.19 0.18 -11.70
C ILE A 92 0.94 1.68 -11.73
N THR A 93 -0.26 2.08 -11.36
CA THR A 93 -0.63 3.48 -11.31
C THR A 93 -1.29 3.79 -9.99
N SER A 94 -1.35 5.07 -9.68
CA SER A 94 -2.02 5.56 -8.49
C SER A 94 -3.45 5.04 -8.46
N GLY A 95 -3.88 4.54 -7.33
CA GLY A 95 -5.22 3.99 -7.17
C GLY A 95 -5.28 2.47 -7.26
N ASP A 96 -4.25 1.82 -7.78
CA ASP A 96 -4.21 0.37 -7.76
C ASP A 96 -4.13 -0.13 -6.32
N LEU A 97 -4.57 -1.34 -6.09
CA LEU A 97 -4.62 -1.89 -4.74
C LEU A 97 -3.51 -2.92 -4.54
N VAL A 98 -2.80 -2.78 -3.43
CA VAL A 98 -1.77 -3.73 -3.04
C VAL A 98 -2.29 -4.51 -1.84
N THR A 99 -2.21 -5.83 -1.94
CA THR A 99 -2.76 -6.73 -0.93
C THR A 99 -1.70 -7.74 -0.53
N LEU A 100 -1.58 -8.00 0.75
CA LEU A 100 -0.66 -9.03 1.23
C LEU A 100 -1.00 -10.35 0.56
N ARG A 101 0.04 -11.03 0.08
CA ARG A 101 -0.15 -12.33 -0.53
C ARG A 101 -0.37 -13.35 0.58
N ALA A 102 -1.34 -14.22 0.40
CA ALA A 102 -1.58 -15.27 1.36
C ALA A 102 -0.32 -16.12 1.48
N ASN A 103 0.03 -16.45 2.71
CA ASN A 103 1.22 -17.24 2.95
C ASN A 103 0.84 -18.70 2.95
N PRO A 104 1.21 -19.41 1.94
CA PRO A 104 0.80 -20.79 1.83
C PRO A 104 1.59 -21.75 2.71
N ARG A 105 2.60 -21.42 3.39
CA ARG A 105 3.36 -22.13 4.09
C ARG A 105 3.02 -23.13 4.70
N ILE A 106 3.18 -23.56 4.67
CA ILE A 106 3.03 -24.49 5.12
C ILE A 106 3.22 -25.02 6.08
#